data_29c6f4546c5037528eb88c8c75023ed2
#
_entry.id   29c6f4546c5037528eb88c8c75023ed2
#
_cell.length_a   1.000
_cell.length_b   1.000
_cell.length_c   1.000
_cell.angle_alpha   90.00
_cell.angle_beta   90.00
_cell.angle_gamma   90.00
#
_symmetry.space_group_name_H-M   'P 1'
#
loop_
_entity.id
_entity.type
_entity.pdbx_description
1 polymer ?
#
loop_
_entity_poly.entity_id
_entity_poly.type
_entity_poly.pdbx_seq_one_letter_code
_entity_poly.pdbx_strand_id
1 'polypeptide(L)'
;MDPTTFNRSKRVAKDGKLRWPSTESLAKILTATGASVEEFVGLLNGEDVNFAGLGLRRIGYSVVSEPGFFDSQGRPMGNGWGRMPLPEMADPDAYAIEIRGQALSPTYADGHVLVVSPASRVDTGHRVVVRLSDGSVVFGNVARRSPEEVELSTFDGTAPSLVVPRNDIAWMSRIVWAIH
;
A
#
# COMPACT_ATOMS: atom_id res chain seq x y z
N MET A 1 19.76 2.19 -25.31
CA MET A 1 20.42 3.20 -24.44
C MET A 1 21.88 2.87 -24.38
N ASP A 2 22.77 3.82 -24.64
CA ASP A 2 24.23 3.58 -24.62
C ASP A 2 24.66 3.25 -23.19
N PRO A 3 25.31 2.08 -22.94
CA PRO A 3 25.75 1.69 -21.59
C PRO A 3 26.72 2.70 -20.93
N THR A 4 27.35 3.57 -21.71
CA THR A 4 28.25 4.59 -21.18
C THR A 4 27.58 5.76 -20.50
N THR A 5 26.25 5.91 -20.62
CA THR A 5 25.47 7.01 -20.02
C THR A 5 25.58 7.03 -18.49
N PHE A 6 25.80 5.87 -17.84
CA PHE A 6 25.91 5.72 -16.40
C PHE A 6 27.34 5.66 -15.87
N ASN A 7 28.37 5.90 -16.70
CA ASN A 7 29.73 5.90 -16.24
C ASN A 7 30.00 7.02 -15.21
N ARG A 8 30.86 6.71 -14.21
CA ARG A 8 31.23 7.63 -13.13
C ARG A 8 31.72 8.99 -13.65
N SER A 9 32.50 9.02 -14.75
CA SER A 9 33.01 10.25 -15.37
C SER A 9 31.91 11.17 -15.93
N LYS A 10 30.71 10.63 -16.19
CA LYS A 10 29.56 11.40 -16.64
C LYS A 10 28.64 11.85 -15.50
N ARG A 11 28.76 11.23 -14.32
CA ARG A 11 27.96 11.56 -13.11
C ARG A 11 28.65 12.53 -12.16
N VAL A 12 29.98 12.65 -12.24
CA VAL A 12 30.76 13.52 -11.36
C VAL A 12 31.65 14.43 -12.22
N ALA A 13 31.63 15.73 -11.95
CA ALA A 13 32.50 16.70 -12.59
C ALA A 13 33.94 16.58 -12.05
N LYS A 14 34.89 17.21 -12.73
CA LYS A 14 36.31 17.18 -12.30
C LYS A 14 36.54 17.83 -10.94
N ASP A 15 35.64 18.71 -10.49
CA ASP A 15 35.60 19.36 -9.20
C ASP A 15 34.89 18.54 -8.10
N GLY A 16 34.49 17.30 -8.39
CA GLY A 16 33.81 16.40 -7.46
C GLY A 16 32.30 16.64 -7.33
N LYS A 17 31.72 17.64 -8.00
CA LYS A 17 30.27 17.90 -7.95
C LYS A 17 29.51 16.91 -8.82
N LEU A 18 28.29 16.55 -8.35
CA LEU A 18 27.37 15.73 -9.12
C LEU A 18 26.91 16.48 -10.38
N ARG A 19 26.96 15.79 -11.52
CA ARG A 19 26.43 16.29 -12.79
C ARG A 19 25.01 15.82 -12.97
N TRP A 20 24.15 16.75 -13.30
CA TRP A 20 22.80 16.44 -13.73
C TRP A 20 22.80 15.87 -15.15
N PRO A 21 21.93 14.90 -15.45
CA PRO A 21 21.74 14.43 -16.82
C PRO A 21 21.23 15.59 -17.69
N SER A 22 21.59 15.59 -18.98
CA SER A 22 20.98 16.51 -19.93
C SER A 22 19.47 16.24 -20.04
N THR A 23 18.68 17.25 -20.46
CA THR A 23 17.24 17.09 -20.69
C THR A 23 16.91 15.96 -21.66
N GLU A 24 17.76 15.75 -22.68
CA GLU A 24 17.62 14.64 -23.61
C GLU A 24 17.84 13.28 -22.92
N SER A 25 18.86 13.18 -22.07
CA SER A 25 19.11 11.95 -21.28
C SER A 25 17.99 11.69 -20.29
N LEU A 26 17.46 12.74 -19.65
CA LEU A 26 16.33 12.66 -18.74
C LEU A 26 15.08 12.16 -19.48
N ALA A 27 14.75 12.75 -20.63
CA ALA A 27 13.61 12.31 -21.44
C ALA A 27 13.72 10.82 -21.83
N LYS A 28 14.92 10.36 -22.24
CA LYS A 28 15.16 8.94 -22.55
C LYS A 28 14.99 8.03 -21.34
N ILE A 29 15.43 8.46 -20.16
CA ILE A 29 15.26 7.72 -18.90
C ILE A 29 13.77 7.62 -18.55
N LEU A 30 13.05 8.73 -18.55
CA LEU A 30 11.62 8.77 -18.24
C LEU A 30 10.81 7.89 -19.21
N THR A 31 11.09 7.98 -20.52
CA THR A 31 10.46 7.12 -21.53
C THR A 31 10.78 5.64 -21.29
N ALA A 32 12.03 5.28 -20.96
CA ALA A 32 12.43 3.89 -20.74
C ALA A 32 11.88 3.30 -19.44
N THR A 33 11.62 4.13 -18.43
CA THR A 33 11.07 3.73 -17.13
C THR A 33 9.56 3.86 -17.04
N GLY A 34 8.93 4.57 -17.99
CA GLY A 34 7.51 4.92 -17.95
C GLY A 34 7.17 5.97 -16.88
N ALA A 35 8.19 6.62 -16.28
CA ALA A 35 7.99 7.61 -15.24
C ALA A 35 7.63 8.99 -15.83
N SER A 36 6.78 9.75 -15.14
CA SER A 36 6.46 11.14 -15.50
C SER A 36 7.51 12.13 -15.00
N VAL A 37 7.46 13.37 -15.50
CA VAL A 37 8.33 14.46 -15.04
C VAL A 37 7.99 14.82 -13.58
N GLU A 38 6.72 14.81 -13.23
CA GLU A 38 6.21 15.07 -11.88
C GLU A 38 6.76 14.06 -10.88
N GLU A 39 6.76 12.78 -11.23
CA GLU A 39 7.34 11.72 -10.42
C GLU A 39 8.83 11.93 -10.20
N PHE A 40 9.56 12.32 -11.23
CA PHE A 40 10.97 12.63 -11.11
C PHE A 40 11.22 13.83 -10.18
N VAL A 41 10.44 14.90 -10.31
CA VAL A 41 10.55 16.09 -9.45
C VAL A 41 10.21 15.74 -7.98
N GLY A 42 9.18 14.93 -7.75
CA GLY A 42 8.84 14.46 -6.41
C GLY A 42 9.98 13.67 -5.74
N LEU A 43 10.65 12.79 -6.50
CA LEU A 43 11.84 12.08 -6.00
C LEU A 43 12.99 13.02 -5.62
N LEU A 44 13.15 14.16 -6.31
CA LEU A 44 14.16 15.17 -5.99
C LEU A 44 13.86 15.93 -4.72
N ASN A 45 12.59 16.20 -4.46
CA ASN A 45 12.11 16.93 -3.28
C ASN A 45 12.05 16.04 -2.03
N GLY A 46 12.33 14.75 -2.15
CA GLY A 46 12.16 13.79 -1.05
C GLY A 46 10.70 13.56 -0.67
N GLU A 47 9.78 14.00 -1.54
CA GLU A 47 8.37 13.69 -1.41
C GLU A 47 8.15 12.22 -1.74
N ASP A 48 7.33 11.54 -0.97
CA ASP A 48 6.79 10.23 -1.37
C ASP A 48 5.94 10.45 -2.61
N VAL A 49 6.54 10.23 -3.77
CA VAL A 49 5.86 10.43 -5.05
C VAL A 49 4.69 9.47 -5.11
N ASN A 50 3.50 10.03 -5.05
CA ASN A 50 2.27 9.28 -5.26
C ASN A 50 2.21 8.88 -6.74
N PHE A 51 2.62 7.67 -7.02
CA PHE A 51 2.62 7.08 -8.35
C PHE A 51 1.21 6.63 -8.76
N ALA A 52 0.25 7.54 -8.77
CA ALA A 52 -1.14 7.25 -9.16
C ALA A 52 -1.28 6.61 -10.56
N GLY A 53 -0.23 6.63 -11.38
CA GLY A 53 -0.19 5.99 -12.71
C GLY A 53 0.58 4.67 -12.79
N LEU A 54 1.24 4.20 -11.72
CA LEU A 54 2.14 3.03 -11.77
C LEU A 54 1.69 1.82 -10.94
N GLY A 55 0.45 1.81 -10.46
CA GLY A 55 -0.13 0.69 -9.72
C GLY A 55 -0.14 0.89 -8.19
N LEU A 56 -0.88 0.04 -7.50
CA LEU A 56 -1.01 0.08 -6.05
C LEU A 56 0.28 -0.32 -5.33
N ARG A 57 0.53 0.28 -4.17
CA ARG A 57 1.52 -0.23 -3.20
C ARG A 57 1.09 -1.60 -2.72
N ARG A 58 1.99 -2.57 -2.72
CA ARG A 58 1.74 -3.96 -2.32
C ARG A 58 2.62 -4.34 -1.13
N ILE A 59 2.02 -4.99 -0.14
CA ILE A 59 2.71 -5.56 1.02
C ILE A 59 2.23 -7.01 1.22
N GLY A 60 3.10 -7.88 1.71
CA GLY A 60 2.72 -9.24 2.09
C GLY A 60 1.95 -9.27 3.41
N TYR A 61 1.01 -10.20 3.54
CA TYR A 61 0.20 -10.38 4.74
C TYR A 61 1.03 -10.47 6.03
N SER A 62 2.15 -11.20 5.99
CA SER A 62 3.03 -11.39 7.16
C SER A 62 3.68 -10.11 7.69
N VAL A 63 3.72 -9.05 6.88
CA VAL A 63 4.39 -7.78 7.23
C VAL A 63 3.39 -6.70 7.67
N VAL A 64 2.08 -6.93 7.49
CA VAL A 64 1.03 -5.93 7.81
C VAL A 64 1.03 -5.52 9.29
N SER A 65 1.39 -6.44 10.20
CA SER A 65 1.48 -6.17 11.64
C SER A 65 2.76 -5.44 12.05
N GLU A 66 3.77 -5.39 11.20
CA GLU A 66 5.06 -4.81 11.51
C GLU A 66 4.97 -3.27 11.66
N PRO A 67 5.75 -2.67 12.56
CA PRO A 67 5.77 -1.21 12.69
C PRO A 67 6.45 -0.54 11.49
N GLY A 68 6.06 0.70 11.19
CA GLY A 68 6.70 1.53 10.18
C GLY A 68 6.12 1.43 8.76
N PHE A 69 5.10 0.58 8.54
CA PHE A 69 4.43 0.46 7.24
C PHE A 69 3.16 1.30 7.13
N PHE A 70 2.56 1.68 8.25
CA PHE A 70 1.31 2.45 8.26
C PHE A 70 1.39 3.62 9.23
N ASP A 71 0.76 4.73 8.87
CA ASP A 71 0.53 5.83 9.79
C ASP A 71 -0.66 5.56 10.73
N SER A 72 -0.98 6.53 11.59
CA SER A 72 -2.10 6.44 12.54
C SER A 72 -3.49 6.39 11.89
N GLN A 73 -3.57 6.63 10.59
CA GLN A 73 -4.81 6.58 9.80
C GLN A 73 -4.88 5.33 8.89
N GLY A 74 -3.88 4.42 8.99
CA GLY A 74 -3.80 3.22 8.17
C GLY A 74 -3.34 3.49 6.74
N ARG A 75 -2.74 4.64 6.45
CA ARG A 75 -2.17 4.93 5.12
C ARG A 75 -0.77 4.36 5.01
N PRO A 76 -0.41 3.87 3.81
CA PRO A 76 0.92 3.30 3.58
C PRO A 76 2.03 4.35 3.79
N MET A 77 3.04 4.01 4.60
CA MET A 77 4.21 4.85 4.81
C MET A 77 5.51 4.02 4.77
N GLY A 78 6.64 4.71 4.75
CA GLY A 78 7.96 4.08 4.77
C GLY A 78 8.33 3.32 3.49
N ASN A 79 9.43 2.59 3.58
CA ASN A 79 10.01 1.80 2.48
C ASN A 79 9.64 0.31 2.60
N GLY A 80 9.88 -0.47 1.55
CA GLY A 80 9.62 -1.92 1.58
C GLY A 80 8.29 -2.32 0.92
N TRP A 81 7.55 -1.37 0.35
CA TRP A 81 6.38 -1.63 -0.47
C TRP A 81 6.78 -2.08 -1.87
N GLY A 82 6.21 -3.20 -2.33
CA GLY A 82 6.21 -3.58 -3.73
C GLY A 82 5.18 -2.78 -4.53
N ARG A 83 5.04 -3.08 -5.83
CA ARG A 83 4.04 -2.47 -6.71
C ARG A 83 3.26 -3.54 -7.44
N MET A 84 2.01 -3.23 -7.72
CA MET A 84 1.10 -4.08 -8.46
C MET A 84 0.33 -3.21 -9.47
N PRO A 85 0.36 -3.54 -10.78
CA PRO A 85 -0.44 -2.83 -11.76
C PRO A 85 -1.93 -3.09 -11.48
N LEU A 86 -2.72 -2.02 -11.34
CA LEU A 86 -4.17 -2.07 -11.22
C LEU A 86 -4.80 -0.90 -11.98
N PRO A 87 -6.07 -1.02 -12.33
CA PRO A 87 -6.83 0.12 -12.86
C PRO A 87 -6.79 1.31 -11.91
N GLU A 88 -6.90 2.50 -12.47
CA GLU A 88 -6.92 3.76 -11.72
C GLU A 88 -7.91 3.71 -10.56
N MET A 89 -7.45 4.02 -9.35
CA MET A 89 -8.29 4.09 -8.15
C MET A 89 -8.44 5.54 -7.70
N ALA A 90 -9.65 5.86 -7.20
CA ALA A 90 -9.97 7.20 -6.70
C ALA A 90 -9.24 7.54 -5.37
N ASP A 91 -8.77 6.53 -4.61
CA ASP A 91 -8.05 6.72 -3.35
C ASP A 91 -6.54 6.65 -3.61
N PRO A 92 -5.80 7.76 -3.50
CA PRO A 92 -4.36 7.78 -3.71
C PRO A 92 -3.59 7.01 -2.64
N ASP A 93 -4.17 6.81 -1.46
CA ASP A 93 -3.58 6.04 -0.36
C ASP A 93 -3.95 4.55 -0.39
N ALA A 94 -4.70 4.10 -1.41
CA ALA A 94 -5.03 2.70 -1.57
C ALA A 94 -3.79 1.83 -1.72
N TYR A 95 -3.85 0.62 -1.17
CA TYR A 95 -2.75 -0.34 -1.22
C TYR A 95 -3.26 -1.77 -1.35
N ALA A 96 -2.38 -2.69 -1.71
CA ALA A 96 -2.67 -4.10 -1.88
C ALA A 96 -1.96 -4.93 -0.79
N ILE A 97 -2.67 -5.90 -0.22
CA ILE A 97 -2.14 -6.91 0.69
C ILE A 97 -2.14 -8.25 -0.01
N GLU A 98 -0.97 -8.82 -0.23
CA GLU A 98 -0.83 -10.17 -0.78
C GLU A 98 -0.94 -11.21 0.34
N ILE A 99 -1.90 -12.11 0.21
CA ILE A 99 -2.12 -13.20 1.16
C ILE A 99 -1.07 -14.27 0.94
N ARG A 100 -0.47 -14.74 2.04
CA ARG A 100 0.49 -15.85 2.04
C ARG A 100 0.04 -16.92 3.04
N GLY A 101 0.08 -18.17 2.59
CA GLY A 101 -0.37 -19.30 3.39
C GLY A 101 -1.89 -19.38 3.51
N GLN A 102 -2.38 -19.93 4.62
CA GLN A 102 -3.79 -20.29 4.82
C GLN A 102 -4.51 -19.44 5.87
N ALA A 103 -3.94 -18.32 6.30
CA ALA A 103 -4.46 -17.52 7.41
C ALA A 103 -5.90 -17.00 7.19
N LEU A 104 -6.31 -16.79 5.95
CA LEU A 104 -7.66 -16.32 5.58
C LEU A 104 -8.45 -17.37 4.77
N SER A 105 -7.99 -18.64 4.80
CA SER A 105 -8.70 -19.77 4.17
C SER A 105 -10.01 -20.07 4.93
N PRO A 106 -11.11 -20.51 4.24
CA PRO A 106 -11.18 -20.83 2.81
C PRO A 106 -11.48 -19.62 1.91
N THR A 107 -11.80 -18.45 2.48
CA THR A 107 -12.27 -17.28 1.68
C THR A 107 -11.18 -16.70 0.78
N TYR A 108 -9.94 -16.64 1.30
CA TYR A 108 -8.78 -16.15 0.54
C TYR A 108 -7.64 -17.15 0.64
N ALA A 109 -7.15 -17.60 -0.50
CA ALA A 109 -6.05 -18.55 -0.62
C ALA A 109 -4.69 -17.83 -0.73
N ASP A 110 -3.62 -18.64 -0.66
CA ASP A 110 -2.26 -18.17 -0.94
C ASP A 110 -2.16 -17.54 -2.34
N GLY A 111 -1.50 -16.39 -2.42
CA GLY A 111 -1.35 -15.61 -3.66
C GLY A 111 -2.51 -14.66 -3.98
N HIS A 112 -3.67 -14.77 -3.32
CA HIS A 112 -4.74 -13.78 -3.49
C HIS A 112 -4.30 -12.40 -3.00
N VAL A 113 -4.87 -11.36 -3.59
CA VAL A 113 -4.54 -9.97 -3.26
C VAL A 113 -5.79 -9.23 -2.85
N LEU A 114 -5.74 -8.60 -1.67
CA LEU A 114 -6.78 -7.71 -1.16
C LEU A 114 -6.40 -6.26 -1.43
N VAL A 115 -7.29 -5.50 -2.05
CA VAL A 115 -7.10 -4.06 -2.27
C VAL A 115 -7.84 -3.31 -1.16
N VAL A 116 -7.10 -2.48 -0.44
CA VAL A 116 -7.55 -1.73 0.75
C VAL A 116 -7.54 -0.24 0.46
N SER A 117 -8.62 0.44 0.84
CA SER A 117 -8.76 1.89 0.71
C SER A 117 -9.00 2.53 2.08
N PRO A 118 -8.02 3.27 2.63
CA PRO A 118 -8.16 4.02 3.87
C PRO A 118 -9.22 5.13 3.80
N ALA A 119 -9.37 5.79 2.65
CA ALA A 119 -10.34 6.87 2.46
C ALA A 119 -11.78 6.37 2.30
N SER A 120 -11.99 5.08 2.00
CA SER A 120 -13.32 4.54 1.80
C SER A 120 -14.08 4.41 3.12
N ARG A 121 -15.34 4.88 3.11
CA ARG A 121 -16.23 4.75 4.26
C ARG A 121 -16.45 3.27 4.60
N VAL A 122 -16.37 2.96 5.90
CA VAL A 122 -16.68 1.64 6.45
C VAL A 122 -18.06 1.64 7.06
N ASP A 123 -18.92 0.71 6.62
CA ASP A 123 -20.27 0.48 7.15
C ASP A 123 -20.47 -1.03 7.41
N THR A 124 -21.59 -1.38 8.07
CA THR A 124 -22.00 -2.78 8.27
C THR A 124 -22.08 -3.53 6.94
N GLY A 125 -21.62 -4.76 6.92
CA GLY A 125 -21.53 -5.62 5.75
C GLY A 125 -20.24 -5.43 4.92
N HIS A 126 -19.43 -4.40 5.19
CA HIS A 126 -18.17 -4.22 4.50
C HIS A 126 -17.08 -5.16 5.03
N ARG A 127 -16.22 -5.61 4.13
CA ARG A 127 -14.97 -6.29 4.46
C ARG A 127 -13.94 -5.28 4.88
N VAL A 128 -13.21 -5.58 5.96
CA VAL A 128 -12.24 -4.65 6.54
C VAL A 128 -10.95 -5.35 6.96
N VAL A 129 -9.89 -4.58 7.00
CA VAL A 129 -8.69 -4.84 7.78
C VAL A 129 -8.67 -3.85 8.96
N VAL A 130 -8.43 -4.36 10.16
CA VAL A 130 -8.45 -3.60 11.41
C VAL A 130 -7.12 -3.81 12.11
N ARG A 131 -6.42 -2.73 12.44
CA ARG A 131 -5.27 -2.76 13.33
C ARG A 131 -5.71 -2.39 14.73
N LEU A 132 -5.38 -3.23 15.69
CA LEU A 132 -5.66 -2.98 17.10
C LEU A 132 -4.53 -2.17 17.76
N SER A 133 -4.81 -1.59 18.91
CA SER A 133 -3.87 -0.76 19.67
C SER A 133 -2.67 -1.56 20.21
N ASP A 134 -2.82 -2.89 20.37
CA ASP A 134 -1.75 -3.82 20.72
C ASP A 134 -0.84 -4.18 19.53
N GLY A 135 -1.15 -3.68 18.33
CA GLY A 135 -0.41 -3.93 17.09
C GLY A 135 -0.90 -5.16 16.31
N SER A 136 -1.82 -5.94 16.83
CA SER A 136 -2.40 -7.07 16.08
C SER A 136 -3.28 -6.60 14.93
N VAL A 137 -3.44 -7.44 13.90
CA VAL A 137 -4.24 -7.14 12.73
C VAL A 137 -5.31 -8.21 12.56
N VAL A 138 -6.56 -7.76 12.39
CA VAL A 138 -7.74 -8.60 12.22
C VAL A 138 -8.38 -8.30 10.86
N PHE A 139 -8.81 -9.36 10.18
CA PHE A 139 -9.56 -9.29 8.93
C PHE A 139 -10.96 -9.88 9.14
N GLY A 140 -11.98 -9.24 8.60
CA GLY A 140 -13.35 -9.74 8.72
C GLY A 140 -14.39 -8.87 8.04
N ASN A 141 -15.65 -9.25 8.25
CA ASN A 141 -16.82 -8.43 7.87
C ASN A 141 -17.30 -7.65 9.08
N VAL A 142 -17.69 -6.39 8.89
CA VAL A 142 -18.36 -5.60 9.92
C VAL A 142 -19.79 -6.15 10.08
N ALA A 143 -20.03 -6.92 11.14
CA ALA A 143 -21.36 -7.45 11.46
C ALA A 143 -22.23 -6.38 12.11
N ARG A 144 -21.65 -5.59 13.01
CA ARG A 144 -22.32 -4.47 13.70
C ARG A 144 -21.31 -3.36 14.00
N ARG A 145 -21.77 -2.12 13.98
CA ARG A 145 -20.97 -0.95 14.33
C ARG A 145 -21.78 -0.01 15.22
N SER A 146 -21.22 0.35 16.36
CA SER A 146 -21.76 1.35 17.29
C SER A 146 -20.71 2.44 17.59
N PRO A 147 -21.07 3.49 18.34
CA PRO A 147 -20.09 4.46 18.84
C PRO A 147 -19.04 3.84 19.78
N GLU A 148 -19.41 2.79 20.52
CA GLU A 148 -18.59 2.19 21.57
C GLU A 148 -17.75 1.01 21.05
N GLU A 149 -18.27 0.24 20.08
CA GLU A 149 -17.69 -1.02 19.66
C GLU A 149 -17.94 -1.35 18.18
N VAL A 150 -17.13 -2.23 17.65
CA VAL A 150 -17.30 -2.86 16.32
C VAL A 150 -17.31 -4.37 16.49
N GLU A 151 -18.32 -5.03 15.94
CA GLU A 151 -18.42 -6.48 15.88
C GLU A 151 -17.95 -6.95 14.50
N LEU A 152 -16.94 -7.82 14.49
CA LEU A 152 -16.37 -8.42 13.29
C LEU A 152 -16.70 -9.91 13.24
N SER A 153 -17.26 -10.37 12.14
CA SER A 153 -17.37 -11.80 11.83
C SER A 153 -16.22 -12.23 10.90
N THR A 154 -15.87 -13.52 10.93
CA THR A 154 -14.98 -14.09 9.92
C THR A 154 -15.59 -13.97 8.53
N PHE A 155 -14.77 -14.03 7.49
CA PHE A 155 -15.26 -13.88 6.11
C PHE A 155 -16.23 -15.00 5.69
N ASP A 156 -16.07 -16.19 6.24
CA ASP A 156 -16.92 -17.34 6.01
C ASP A 156 -18.06 -17.51 7.02
N GLY A 157 -18.06 -16.68 8.08
CA GLY A 157 -19.08 -16.71 9.13
C GLY A 157 -19.05 -17.94 10.04
N THR A 158 -17.98 -18.73 9.99
CA THR A 158 -17.89 -20.03 10.71
C THR A 158 -17.45 -19.89 12.17
N ALA A 159 -16.65 -18.87 12.49
CA ALA A 159 -16.19 -18.63 13.84
C ALA A 159 -17.07 -17.57 14.57
N PRO A 160 -17.06 -17.57 15.91
CA PRO A 160 -17.72 -16.53 16.69
C PRO A 160 -17.25 -15.12 16.30
N SER A 161 -18.17 -14.15 16.32
CA SER A 161 -17.83 -12.76 16.09
C SER A 161 -16.89 -12.23 17.18
N LEU A 162 -15.94 -11.39 16.76
CA LEU A 162 -15.05 -10.66 17.65
C LEU A 162 -15.63 -9.26 17.91
N VAL A 163 -15.93 -8.96 19.16
CA VAL A 163 -16.34 -7.61 19.57
C VAL A 163 -15.09 -6.82 19.98
N VAL A 164 -14.85 -5.69 19.32
CA VAL A 164 -13.69 -4.83 19.55
C VAL A 164 -14.16 -3.47 20.02
N PRO A 165 -13.77 -3.03 21.25
CA PRO A 165 -14.00 -1.66 21.70
C PRO A 165 -13.39 -0.64 20.74
N ARG A 166 -14.06 0.48 20.49
CA ARG A 166 -13.54 1.52 19.57
C ARG A 166 -12.18 2.07 19.99
N ASN A 167 -11.93 2.15 21.30
CA ASN A 167 -10.65 2.63 21.85
C ASN A 167 -9.48 1.68 21.59
N ASP A 168 -9.78 0.41 21.31
CA ASP A 168 -8.78 -0.61 20.99
C ASP A 168 -8.49 -0.70 19.49
N ILE A 169 -9.17 0.09 18.66
CA ILE A 169 -8.96 0.17 17.23
C ILE A 169 -8.00 1.33 16.92
N ALA A 170 -6.79 1.02 16.49
CA ALA A 170 -5.84 2.02 16.02
C ALA A 170 -6.30 2.61 14.67
N TRP A 171 -6.65 1.74 13.73
CA TRP A 171 -7.29 2.13 12.48
C TRP A 171 -8.09 0.96 11.86
N MET A 172 -9.02 1.30 10.97
CA MET A 172 -9.85 0.35 10.25
C MET A 172 -10.07 0.84 8.82
N SER A 173 -9.72 0.03 7.84
CA SER A 173 -9.79 0.37 6.43
C SER A 173 -10.62 -0.66 5.66
N ARG A 174 -11.32 -0.18 4.62
CA ARG A 174 -12.20 -1.03 3.81
C ARG A 174 -11.40 -1.82 2.80
N ILE A 175 -11.69 -3.12 2.67
CA ILE A 175 -11.27 -3.95 1.54
C ILE A 175 -12.28 -3.70 0.40
N VAL A 176 -11.81 -3.07 -0.67
CA VAL A 176 -12.65 -2.65 -1.79
C VAL A 176 -12.66 -3.66 -2.93
N TRP A 177 -11.55 -4.42 -3.10
CA TRP A 177 -11.42 -5.48 -4.08
C TRP A 177 -10.64 -6.67 -3.52
N ALA A 178 -10.90 -7.85 -4.10
CA ALA A 178 -10.09 -9.05 -3.94
C ALA A 178 -9.81 -9.62 -5.34
N ILE A 179 -8.55 -9.96 -5.59
CA ILE A 179 -8.08 -10.55 -6.84
C ILE A 179 -7.70 -12.00 -6.54
N HIS A 180 -8.31 -12.92 -7.27
CA HIS A 180 -8.15 -14.36 -7.12
C HIS A 180 -7.19 -14.93 -8.16
#